data_64a8e108369baa7586cdd14c109056e6
#
_entry.id   64a8e108369baa7586cdd14c109056e6
#
_cell.length_a   1.000
_cell.length_b   1.000
_cell.length_c   1.000
_cell.angle_alpha   90.00
_cell.angle_beta   90.00
_cell.angle_gamma   90.00
#
_symmetry.space_group_name_H-M   'P 1'
#
loop_
_entity.id
_entity.type
_entity.pdbx_description
1 polymer ?
#
loop_
_entity_poly.entity_id
_entity_poly.type
_entity_poly.pdbx_seq_one_letter_code
_entity_poly.pdbx_strand_id
1 'polypeptide(L)'
;MNKEILLVAETVSNEKGVSRDVIFEAIELALAAATKKRFKEEDVEIRVDIDRVSGDSRTFRVWHVVPDEELYEFGKQLTLDEAHEQDTSLQIGDTWEEEIESEAFG
;
A
#
# COMPACT_ATOMS: atom_id res chain seq x y z
N MET A 1 -8.84 -15.23 5.94
CA MET A 1 -9.88 -14.88 4.94
C MET A 1 -10.78 -13.81 5.53
N ASN A 2 -10.91 -12.69 4.87
CA ASN A 2 -11.76 -11.60 5.36
C ASN A 2 -13.06 -11.52 4.57
N LYS A 3 -14.06 -12.23 5.09
CA LYS A 3 -15.36 -12.28 4.44
C LYS A 3 -16.14 -10.98 4.51
N GLU A 4 -15.85 -10.14 5.52
CA GLU A 4 -16.54 -8.86 5.65
C GLU A 4 -16.23 -7.93 4.49
N ILE A 5 -14.97 -7.88 4.07
CA ILE A 5 -14.56 -7.07 2.92
C ILE A 5 -15.29 -7.56 1.66
N LEU A 6 -15.34 -8.87 1.46
CA LEU A 6 -16.02 -9.45 0.29
C LEU A 6 -17.51 -9.09 0.30
N LEU A 7 -18.14 -9.20 1.46
CA LEU A 7 -19.57 -8.91 1.59
C LEU A 7 -19.87 -7.42 1.36
N VAL A 8 -19.04 -6.54 1.91
CA VAL A 8 -19.19 -5.10 1.70
C VAL A 8 -19.06 -4.76 0.22
N ALA A 9 -18.04 -5.31 -0.44
CA ALA A 9 -17.81 -5.05 -1.86
C ALA A 9 -18.99 -5.51 -2.71
N GLU A 10 -19.52 -6.69 -2.41
CA GLU A 10 -20.68 -7.25 -3.12
C GLU A 10 -21.93 -6.39 -2.92
N THR A 11 -22.23 -6.05 -1.68
CA THR A 11 -23.41 -5.29 -1.31
C THR A 11 -23.39 -3.89 -1.94
N VAL A 12 -22.28 -3.18 -1.81
CA VAL A 12 -22.15 -1.84 -2.34
C VAL A 12 -22.17 -1.85 -3.87
N SER A 13 -21.51 -2.84 -4.47
CA SER A 13 -21.53 -3.00 -5.92
C SER A 13 -22.97 -3.17 -6.44
N ASN A 14 -23.75 -4.03 -5.78
CA ASN A 14 -25.14 -4.27 -6.16
C ASN A 14 -26.01 -3.03 -5.97
N GLU A 15 -25.86 -2.33 -4.86
CA GLU A 15 -26.68 -1.16 -4.56
C GLU A 15 -26.37 0.05 -5.44
N LYS A 16 -25.09 0.24 -5.78
CA LYS A 16 -24.64 1.44 -6.50
C LYS A 16 -24.48 1.23 -8.00
N GLY A 17 -24.54 -0.01 -8.46
CA GLY A 17 -24.28 -0.31 -9.86
C GLY A 17 -22.85 -0.05 -10.29
N VAL A 18 -21.89 -0.17 -9.35
CA VAL A 18 -20.46 0.06 -9.58
C VAL A 18 -19.77 -1.29 -9.57
N SER A 19 -18.72 -1.47 -10.37
CA SER A 19 -18.01 -2.75 -10.39
C SER A 19 -17.36 -3.05 -9.05
N ARG A 20 -17.26 -4.35 -8.74
CA ARG A 20 -16.58 -4.80 -7.51
C ARG A 20 -15.13 -4.32 -7.43
N ASP A 21 -14.44 -4.32 -8.56
CA ASP A 21 -13.03 -3.86 -8.59
C ASP A 21 -12.90 -2.41 -8.15
N VAL A 22 -13.79 -1.54 -8.58
CA VAL A 22 -13.80 -0.14 -8.17
C VAL A 22 -14.01 -0.03 -6.65
N ILE A 23 -14.91 -0.85 -6.10
CA ILE A 23 -15.14 -0.86 -4.65
C ILE A 23 -13.90 -1.36 -3.91
N PHE A 24 -13.26 -2.44 -4.39
CA PHE A 24 -12.03 -2.93 -3.78
C PHE A 24 -10.93 -1.88 -3.81
N GLU A 25 -10.77 -1.18 -4.93
CA GLU A 25 -9.78 -0.09 -5.02
C GLU A 25 -10.05 1.02 -4.01
N ALA A 26 -11.31 1.38 -3.82
CA ALA A 26 -11.69 2.39 -2.83
C ALA A 26 -11.36 1.93 -1.41
N ILE A 27 -11.61 0.67 -1.10
CA ILE A 27 -11.27 0.10 0.21
C ILE A 27 -9.75 0.09 0.40
N GLU A 28 -8.99 -0.29 -0.62
CA GLU A 28 -7.53 -0.30 -0.57
C GLU A 28 -7.01 1.10 -0.25
N LEU A 29 -7.53 2.13 -0.91
CA LEU A 29 -7.12 3.51 -0.67
C LEU A 29 -7.49 3.97 0.75
N ALA A 30 -8.66 3.59 1.23
CA ALA A 30 -9.08 3.94 2.59
C ALA A 30 -8.19 3.29 3.65
N LEU A 31 -7.85 2.02 3.45
CA LEU A 31 -6.97 1.30 4.37
C LEU A 31 -5.55 1.87 4.32
N ALA A 32 -5.07 2.25 3.14
CA ALA A 32 -3.77 2.89 3.00
C ALA A 32 -3.74 4.22 3.75
N ALA A 33 -4.78 5.03 3.63
CA ALA A 33 -4.88 6.30 4.34
C ALA A 33 -4.89 6.10 5.86
N ALA A 34 -5.63 5.11 6.34
CA ALA A 34 -5.66 4.77 7.77
C ALA A 34 -4.29 4.33 8.27
N THR A 35 -3.59 3.52 7.47
CA THR A 35 -2.25 3.03 7.83
C THR A 35 -1.24 4.17 7.89
N LYS A 36 -1.31 5.12 6.97
CA LYS A 36 -0.41 6.30 6.97
C LYS A 36 -0.46 7.06 8.29
N LYS A 37 -1.62 7.08 8.94
CA LYS A 37 -1.78 7.79 10.21
C LYS A 37 -0.93 7.22 11.34
N ARG A 38 -0.45 5.99 11.22
CA ARG A 38 0.47 5.40 12.21
C ARG A 38 1.86 6.04 12.16
N PHE A 39 2.20 6.66 11.03
CA PHE A 39 3.51 7.29 10.80
C PHE A 39 3.38 8.80 10.94
N LYS A 40 3.06 9.26 12.15
CA LYS A 40 2.65 10.65 12.41
C LYS A 40 3.69 11.70 12.05
N GLU A 41 4.97 11.34 12.11
CA GLU A 41 6.07 12.29 11.90
C GLU A 41 6.78 12.08 10.56
N GLU A 42 6.34 11.12 9.78
CA GLU A 42 6.93 10.82 8.48
C GLU A 42 5.88 10.85 7.39
N ASP A 43 6.24 11.40 6.24
CA ASP A 43 5.41 11.30 5.06
C ASP A 43 5.78 10.00 4.35
N VAL A 44 4.96 8.97 4.53
CA VAL A 44 5.21 7.65 3.98
C VAL A 44 4.25 7.35 2.83
N GLU A 45 4.64 6.42 1.98
CA GLU A 45 3.77 5.90 0.94
C GLU A 45 3.34 4.49 1.31
N ILE A 46 2.05 4.24 1.30
CA ILE A 46 1.46 2.95 1.67
C ILE A 46 0.66 2.41 0.49
N ARG A 47 0.84 1.12 0.22
CA ARG A 47 0.04 0.40 -0.76
C ARG A 47 -0.67 -0.75 -0.07
N VAL A 48 -1.96 -0.89 -0.33
CA VAL A 48 -2.75 -2.00 0.18
C VAL A 48 -3.27 -2.82 -1.00
N ASP A 49 -3.18 -4.11 -0.88
CA ASP A 49 -3.65 -5.04 -1.90
C ASP A 49 -4.62 -6.04 -1.26
N ILE A 50 -5.84 -6.09 -1.77
CA ILE A 50 -6.88 -6.98 -1.29
C ILE A 50 -7.07 -8.10 -2.31
N ASP A 51 -6.94 -9.34 -1.85
CA ASP A 51 -7.27 -10.49 -2.68
C ASP A 51 -8.77 -10.52 -2.94
N ARG A 52 -9.17 -10.47 -4.22
CA ARG A 52 -10.57 -10.39 -4.59
C ARG A 52 -11.36 -11.68 -4.32
N VAL A 53 -10.67 -12.78 -4.09
CA VAL A 53 -11.29 -14.08 -3.83
C VAL A 53 -11.42 -14.34 -2.32
N SER A 54 -10.34 -14.12 -1.56
CA SER A 54 -10.32 -14.41 -0.13
C SER A 54 -10.73 -13.23 0.74
N GLY A 55 -10.56 -12.01 0.24
CA GLY A 55 -10.75 -10.80 1.02
C GLY A 55 -9.58 -10.45 1.91
N ASP A 56 -8.51 -11.26 1.88
CA ASP A 56 -7.32 -10.97 2.70
C ASP A 56 -6.59 -9.76 2.15
N SER A 57 -6.12 -8.91 3.04
CA SER A 57 -5.36 -7.72 2.66
C SER A 57 -3.90 -7.85 3.06
N ARG A 58 -3.04 -7.27 2.22
CA ARG A 58 -1.62 -7.13 2.50
C ARG A 58 -1.28 -5.65 2.39
N THR A 59 -0.45 -5.18 3.29
CA THR A 59 -0.09 -3.76 3.37
C THR A 59 1.41 -3.62 3.24
N PHE A 60 1.82 -2.68 2.40
CA PHE A 60 3.22 -2.45 2.09
C PHE A 60 3.58 -0.99 2.28
N ARG A 61 4.73 -0.75 2.89
CA ARG A 61 5.37 0.54 2.86
C ARG A 61 6.27 0.57 1.63
N VAL A 62 6.16 1.65 0.85
CA VAL A 62 6.82 1.77 -0.45
C VAL A 62 7.88 2.87 -0.40
N TRP A 63 9.07 2.58 -0.90
CA TRP A 63 10.13 3.57 -1.10
C TRP A 63 10.49 3.62 -2.58
N HIS A 64 10.85 4.82 -3.04
CA HIS A 64 11.32 5.05 -4.40
C HIS A 64 12.82 5.27 -4.37
N VAL A 65 13.54 4.59 -5.25
CA VAL A 65 14.99 4.73 -5.36
C VAL A 65 15.30 5.92 -6.26
N VAL A 66 15.99 6.90 -5.70
CA VAL A 66 16.26 8.18 -6.36
C VAL A 66 17.76 8.48 -6.34
N PRO A 67 18.25 9.35 -7.26
CA PRO A 67 19.61 9.86 -7.15
C PRO A 67 19.79 10.66 -5.85
N ASP A 68 21.01 10.73 -5.35
CA ASP A 68 21.29 11.41 -4.08
C ASP A 68 20.76 12.84 -4.05
N GLU A 69 20.92 13.57 -5.15
CA GLU A 69 20.50 14.96 -5.26
C GLU A 69 18.97 15.15 -5.32
N GLU A 70 18.23 14.07 -5.47
CA GLU A 70 16.76 14.11 -5.49
C GLU A 70 16.14 13.55 -4.22
N LEU A 71 16.94 13.30 -3.19
CA LEU A 71 16.44 12.79 -1.90
C LEU A 71 15.87 13.94 -1.09
N TYR A 72 14.58 14.16 -1.22
CA TYR A 72 13.85 15.22 -0.51
C TYR A 72 12.87 14.68 0.52
N GLU A 73 12.39 13.46 0.31
CA GLU A 73 11.31 12.88 1.12
C GLU A 73 11.79 11.60 1.79
N PHE A 74 12.43 11.76 2.94
CA PHE A 74 13.12 10.67 3.64
C PHE A 74 12.21 9.50 4.03
N GLY A 75 10.91 9.76 4.18
CA GLY A 75 9.96 8.70 4.57
C GLY A 75 9.56 7.78 3.43
N LYS A 76 9.84 8.12 2.18
CA LYS A 76 9.41 7.34 1.02
C LYS A 76 10.41 7.31 -0.12
N GLN A 77 11.66 7.68 0.14
CA GLN A 77 12.72 7.62 -0.86
C GLN A 77 13.97 6.99 -0.27
N LEU A 78 14.73 6.33 -1.10
CA LEU A 78 16.04 5.76 -0.76
C LEU A 78 17.04 6.21 -1.80
N THR A 79 18.28 6.45 -1.35
CA THR A 79 19.40 6.57 -2.28
C THR A 79 19.72 5.17 -2.84
N LEU A 80 20.51 5.13 -3.92
CA LEU A 80 20.93 3.85 -4.48
C LEU A 80 21.73 3.02 -3.48
N ASP A 81 22.62 3.67 -2.71
CA ASP A 81 23.40 2.97 -1.69
C ASP A 81 22.51 2.37 -0.60
N GLU A 82 21.53 3.11 -0.13
CA GLU A 82 20.57 2.61 0.85
C GLU A 82 19.75 1.45 0.28
N ALA A 83 19.33 1.58 -0.97
CA ALA A 83 18.55 0.53 -1.64
C ALA A 83 19.38 -0.76 -1.76
N HIS A 84 20.67 -0.63 -2.07
CA HIS A 84 21.55 -1.80 -2.21
C HIS A 84 21.81 -2.54 -0.90
N GLU A 85 21.58 -1.90 0.24
CA GLU A 85 21.61 -2.58 1.53
C GLU A 85 20.47 -3.59 1.65
N GLN A 86 19.37 -3.36 0.93
CA GLN A 86 18.21 -4.25 0.92
C GLN A 86 18.29 -5.26 -0.22
N ASP A 87 18.60 -4.77 -1.42
CA ASP A 87 18.62 -5.60 -2.63
C ASP A 87 19.55 -4.94 -3.65
N THR A 88 20.65 -5.61 -3.96
CA THR A 88 21.66 -5.07 -4.87
C THR A 88 21.21 -4.97 -6.32
N SER A 89 20.08 -5.60 -6.68
CA SER A 89 19.53 -5.51 -8.02
C SER A 89 18.72 -4.23 -8.27
N LEU A 90 18.41 -3.48 -7.21
CA LEU A 90 17.63 -2.26 -7.33
C LEU A 90 18.41 -1.17 -8.08
N GLN A 91 17.68 -0.44 -8.91
CA GLN A 91 18.22 0.67 -9.71
C GLN A 91 17.41 1.93 -9.45
N ILE A 92 17.99 3.08 -9.79
CA ILE A 92 17.27 4.35 -9.73
C ILE A 92 16.02 4.25 -10.59
N GLY A 93 14.87 4.67 -10.03
CA GLY A 93 13.57 4.54 -10.65
C GLY A 93 12.77 3.33 -10.19
N ASP A 94 13.42 2.37 -9.52
CA ASP A 94 12.73 1.22 -8.95
C ASP A 94 12.05 1.58 -7.64
N THR A 95 11.19 0.69 -7.18
CA THR A 95 10.59 0.78 -5.85
C THR A 95 11.09 -0.39 -5.00
N TRP A 96 11.18 -0.14 -3.70
CA TRP A 96 11.41 -1.16 -2.68
C TRP A 96 10.17 -1.18 -1.80
N GLU A 97 9.63 -2.36 -1.55
CA GLU A 97 8.44 -2.50 -0.70
C GLU A 97 8.74 -3.39 0.48
N GLU A 98 8.24 -3.00 1.64
CA GLU A 98 8.33 -3.78 2.86
C GLU A 98 6.93 -4.06 3.35
N GLU A 99 6.60 -5.33 3.51
CA GLU A 99 5.28 -5.71 4.03
C GLU A 99 5.21 -5.37 5.52
N ILE A 100 4.14 -4.69 5.91
CA ILE A 100 3.91 -4.29 7.28
C ILE A 100 2.56 -4.83 7.74
N GLU A 101 2.28 -4.69 9.03
CA GLU A 101 1.03 -5.16 9.61
C GLU A 101 -0.15 -4.36 9.06
N SER A 102 -1.17 -5.07 8.58
CA SER A 102 -2.37 -4.46 8.03
C SER A 102 -3.25 -3.87 9.11
N GLU A 103 -3.98 -2.78 8.77
CA GLU A 103 -5.08 -2.33 9.60
C GLU A 103 -6.14 -3.43 9.60
N ALA A 104 -6.56 -3.85 10.78
CA ALA A 104 -7.52 -4.92 10.90
C ALA A 104 -8.89 -4.47 10.41
N PHE A 105 -9.48 -5.26 9.53
CA PHE A 105 -10.85 -5.11 9.11
C PHE A 105 -11.62 -6.27 9.75
N GLY A 106 -12.15 -5.99 10.89
CA GLY A 106 -12.88 -6.99 11.65
C GLY A 106 -12.04 -7.77 12.65
#